data_9ac27e639494fde57aeba104805b0647
#
_entry.id   9ac27e639494fde57aeba104805b0647
#
_cell.length_a   1.000
_cell.length_b   1.000
_cell.length_c   1.000
_cell.angle_alpha   90.00
_cell.angle_beta   90.00
_cell.angle_gamma   90.00
#
_symmetry.space_group_name_H-M   'P 1'
#
loop_
_entity.id
_entity.type
_entity.pdbx_description
1 polymer ?
#
loop_
_entity_poly.entity_id
_entity_poly.type
_entity_poly.pdbx_seq_one_letter_code
_entity_poly.pdbx_strand_id
1 'polypeptide(L)'
;GAAIIIMHDDAAALKAAAEPIKDKKPLLYAATEANFDAVAAVAKELDVPFAIKADSLEALAELGQKALDGDFKEVVLDPASSSLGDVLHDQTLIRRAAVKKTFRALGFPTIGFPCDLTDDKMLEAVYASVFVAKYAGFVILSDLDPARVLPLLYLSQNIYTDPQRPMQMDQGVYPINDPGPDSPILVTTNFSLTYFTVSSEVEASKVPAWLCIMDVEGQSVLTAWAAGKFVADAIAPFLKKSGIEEKAPHRKVVIPGYVAQISGELDEELGDGWEVQVGVREAADIPKFLRQWSAN
;
A
#
# COMPACT_ATOMS: atom_id res chain seq x y z
N GLY A 1 -8.91 -17.19 -13.61
CA GLY A 1 -10.27 -17.67 -13.35
C GLY A 1 -10.80 -17.05 -12.07
N ALA A 2 -12.13 -17.02 -11.87
CA ALA A 2 -12.72 -16.52 -10.63
C ALA A 2 -12.46 -17.50 -9.47
N ALA A 3 -12.20 -16.98 -8.27
CA ALA A 3 -12.22 -17.77 -7.05
C ALA A 3 -13.68 -18.20 -6.74
N ILE A 4 -13.86 -19.41 -6.24
CA ILE A 4 -15.19 -19.97 -5.96
C ILE A 4 -15.27 -20.29 -4.48
N ILE A 5 -16.37 -19.90 -3.83
CA ILE A 5 -16.72 -20.30 -2.47
C ILE A 5 -17.99 -21.14 -2.55
N ILE A 6 -17.96 -22.34 -1.95
CA ILE A 6 -19.11 -23.25 -1.86
C ILE A 6 -19.62 -23.20 -0.43
N MET A 7 -20.89 -22.86 -0.25
CA MET A 7 -21.49 -22.64 1.07
C MET A 7 -22.57 -23.67 1.34
N HIS A 8 -22.37 -24.50 2.38
CA HIS A 8 -23.35 -25.46 2.88
C HIS A 8 -22.94 -25.99 4.27
N ASP A 9 -23.90 -26.39 5.09
CA ASP A 9 -23.63 -26.93 6.43
C ASP A 9 -23.27 -28.42 6.43
N ASP A 10 -23.68 -29.16 5.39
CA ASP A 10 -23.39 -30.59 5.25
C ASP A 10 -22.10 -30.82 4.46
N ALA A 11 -21.18 -31.56 5.07
CA ALA A 11 -19.90 -31.90 4.47
C ALA A 11 -20.02 -32.76 3.19
N ALA A 12 -21.05 -33.64 3.11
CA ALA A 12 -21.26 -34.43 1.92
C ALA A 12 -21.73 -33.59 0.72
N ALA A 13 -22.59 -32.60 0.97
CA ALA A 13 -23.01 -31.64 -0.04
C ALA A 13 -21.84 -30.78 -0.49
N LEU A 14 -20.98 -30.28 0.41
CA LEU A 14 -19.75 -29.57 0.11
C LEU A 14 -18.83 -30.40 -0.79
N LYS A 15 -18.64 -31.69 -0.44
CA LYS A 15 -17.82 -32.62 -1.24
C LYS A 15 -18.38 -32.77 -2.65
N ALA A 16 -19.66 -33.08 -2.78
CA ALA A 16 -20.32 -33.32 -4.06
C ALA A 16 -20.23 -32.09 -5.00
N ALA A 17 -20.33 -30.86 -4.43
CA ALA A 17 -20.21 -29.64 -5.19
C ALA A 17 -18.75 -29.27 -5.54
N ALA A 18 -17.80 -29.59 -4.67
CA ALA A 18 -16.39 -29.24 -4.86
C ALA A 18 -15.65 -30.21 -5.79
N GLU A 19 -16.00 -31.52 -5.77
CA GLU A 19 -15.30 -32.56 -6.50
C GLU A 19 -15.17 -32.31 -8.00
N PRO A 20 -16.21 -31.83 -8.73
CA PRO A 20 -16.12 -31.53 -10.16
C PRO A 20 -15.20 -30.35 -10.50
N ILE A 21 -14.90 -29.50 -9.51
CA ILE A 21 -14.15 -28.27 -9.70
C ILE A 21 -12.93 -28.15 -8.77
N LYS A 22 -12.50 -29.25 -8.17
CA LYS A 22 -11.36 -29.26 -7.22
C LYS A 22 -10.09 -28.64 -7.78
N ASP A 23 -9.82 -28.79 -9.08
CA ASP A 23 -8.66 -28.18 -9.75
C ASP A 23 -8.66 -26.64 -9.68
N LYS A 24 -9.82 -26.02 -9.42
CA LYS A 24 -9.96 -24.58 -9.19
C LYS A 24 -9.78 -24.18 -7.73
N LYS A 25 -9.51 -25.15 -6.84
CA LYS A 25 -9.35 -24.96 -5.40
C LYS A 25 -10.47 -24.11 -4.77
N PRO A 26 -11.75 -24.55 -4.85
CA PRO A 26 -12.84 -23.80 -4.23
C PRO A 26 -12.70 -23.78 -2.70
N LEU A 27 -13.06 -22.65 -2.07
CA LEU A 27 -13.15 -22.55 -0.60
C LEU A 27 -14.43 -23.22 -0.12
N LEU A 28 -14.31 -24.20 0.78
CA LEU A 28 -15.47 -24.82 1.45
C LEU A 28 -15.89 -23.95 2.63
N TYR A 29 -17.13 -23.50 2.66
CA TYR A 29 -17.67 -22.69 3.76
C TYR A 29 -18.92 -23.33 4.35
N ALA A 30 -18.98 -23.71 5.65
CA ALA A 30 -17.91 -23.58 6.60
C ALA A 30 -17.87 -24.80 7.56
N ALA A 31 -16.70 -25.00 8.15
CA ALA A 31 -16.54 -25.89 9.30
C ALA A 31 -16.92 -25.15 10.58
N THR A 32 -17.77 -25.77 11.40
CA THR A 32 -18.19 -25.31 12.73
C THR A 32 -17.79 -26.33 13.78
N GLU A 33 -17.99 -26.06 15.06
CA GLU A 33 -17.79 -27.09 16.12
C GLU A 33 -18.47 -28.42 15.82
N ALA A 34 -19.67 -28.36 15.24
CA ALA A 34 -20.51 -29.55 15.01
C ALA A 34 -20.01 -30.43 13.84
N ASN A 35 -19.39 -29.85 12.81
CA ASN A 35 -19.04 -30.56 11.57
C ASN A 35 -17.55 -30.46 11.19
N PHE A 36 -16.69 -29.91 12.05
CA PHE A 36 -15.28 -29.63 11.74
C PHE A 36 -14.55 -30.84 11.16
N ASP A 37 -14.64 -31.99 11.83
CA ASP A 37 -13.89 -33.19 11.41
C ASP A 37 -14.34 -33.71 10.04
N ALA A 38 -15.64 -33.62 9.76
CA ALA A 38 -16.19 -34.02 8.47
C ALA A 38 -15.76 -33.06 7.33
N VAL A 39 -15.83 -31.73 7.54
CA VAL A 39 -15.42 -30.74 6.53
C VAL A 39 -13.89 -30.76 6.33
N ALA A 40 -13.13 -30.87 7.41
CA ALA A 40 -11.67 -30.99 7.34
C ALA A 40 -11.21 -32.24 6.59
N ALA A 41 -11.91 -33.38 6.77
CA ALA A 41 -11.64 -34.61 6.01
C ALA A 41 -11.88 -34.42 4.51
N VAL A 42 -12.98 -33.74 4.12
CA VAL A 42 -13.26 -33.40 2.70
C VAL A 42 -12.22 -32.45 2.15
N ALA A 43 -11.86 -31.40 2.89
CA ALA A 43 -10.83 -30.44 2.47
C ALA A 43 -9.48 -31.13 2.21
N LYS A 44 -9.09 -32.07 3.09
CA LYS A 44 -7.86 -32.85 2.95
C LYS A 44 -7.92 -33.82 1.78
N GLU A 45 -9.05 -34.49 1.55
CA GLU A 45 -9.26 -35.46 0.46
C GLU A 45 -9.19 -34.77 -0.90
N LEU A 46 -9.77 -33.55 -1.02
CA LEU A 46 -9.83 -32.81 -2.29
C LEU A 46 -8.67 -31.84 -2.49
N ASP A 47 -7.81 -31.66 -1.48
CA ASP A 47 -6.71 -30.65 -1.46
C ASP A 47 -7.23 -29.23 -1.73
N VAL A 48 -8.28 -28.83 -0.99
CA VAL A 48 -8.93 -27.52 -1.13
C VAL A 48 -8.99 -26.76 0.20
N PRO A 49 -9.00 -25.41 0.19
CA PRO A 49 -9.14 -24.60 1.39
C PRO A 49 -10.53 -24.73 2.02
N PHE A 50 -10.61 -24.45 3.33
CA PHE A 50 -11.89 -24.38 4.01
C PHE A 50 -11.94 -23.23 5.03
N ALA A 51 -13.14 -22.74 5.29
CA ALA A 51 -13.41 -21.74 6.31
C ALA A 51 -13.82 -22.40 7.63
N ILE A 52 -13.42 -21.78 8.73
CA ILE A 52 -13.85 -22.12 10.08
C ILE A 52 -14.74 -20.98 10.58
N LYS A 53 -15.92 -21.32 11.09
CA LYS A 53 -16.90 -20.38 11.63
C LYS A 53 -17.21 -20.70 13.09
N ALA A 54 -17.20 -19.67 13.93
CA ALA A 54 -17.60 -19.77 15.33
C ALA A 54 -18.19 -18.45 15.84
N ASP A 55 -19.11 -18.56 16.83
CA ASP A 55 -19.83 -17.41 17.39
C ASP A 55 -19.05 -16.67 18.49
N SER A 56 -17.85 -17.14 18.83
CA SER A 56 -16.94 -16.47 19.76
C SER A 56 -15.49 -16.58 19.29
N LEU A 57 -14.65 -15.63 19.71
CA LEU A 57 -13.23 -15.65 19.38
C LEU A 57 -12.48 -16.79 20.07
N GLU A 58 -12.94 -17.22 21.24
CA GLU A 58 -12.41 -18.36 21.98
C GLU A 58 -12.65 -19.66 21.20
N ALA A 59 -13.91 -19.94 20.81
CA ALA A 59 -14.24 -21.10 20.00
C ALA A 59 -13.55 -21.09 18.63
N LEU A 60 -13.46 -19.90 18.02
CA LEU A 60 -12.74 -19.73 16.76
C LEU A 60 -11.23 -20.05 16.92
N ALA A 61 -10.63 -19.65 18.03
CA ALA A 61 -9.24 -19.96 18.34
C ALA A 61 -9.01 -21.46 18.59
N GLU A 62 -9.94 -22.14 19.27
CA GLU A 62 -9.88 -23.58 19.50
C GLU A 62 -9.95 -24.35 18.18
N LEU A 63 -10.89 -24.01 17.29
CA LEU A 63 -10.99 -24.60 15.96
C LEU A 63 -9.78 -24.27 15.08
N GLY A 64 -9.25 -23.04 15.18
CA GLY A 64 -8.02 -22.64 14.51
C GLY A 64 -6.80 -23.45 14.99
N GLN A 65 -6.71 -23.73 16.30
CA GLN A 65 -5.68 -24.62 16.85
C GLN A 65 -5.84 -26.05 16.33
N LYS A 66 -7.08 -26.56 16.31
CA LYS A 66 -7.39 -27.89 15.77
C LYS A 66 -6.99 -28.01 14.29
N ALA A 67 -7.16 -26.94 13.51
CA ALA A 67 -6.68 -26.91 12.13
C ALA A 67 -5.15 -26.94 12.03
N LEU A 68 -4.45 -26.20 12.90
CA LEU A 68 -2.98 -26.23 12.96
C LEU A 68 -2.46 -27.63 13.35
N ASP A 69 -3.06 -28.26 14.33
CA ASP A 69 -2.70 -29.61 14.78
C ASP A 69 -2.92 -30.66 13.66
N GLY A 70 -3.90 -30.42 12.78
CA GLY A 70 -4.15 -31.19 11.57
C GLY A 70 -3.24 -30.87 10.37
N ASP A 71 -2.25 -29.96 10.53
CA ASP A 71 -1.34 -29.44 9.47
C ASP A 71 -2.07 -28.78 8.30
N PHE A 72 -3.24 -28.17 8.54
CA PHE A 72 -3.93 -27.39 7.53
C PHE A 72 -3.30 -25.99 7.41
N LYS A 73 -2.98 -25.58 6.18
CA LYS A 73 -2.33 -24.29 5.87
C LYS A 73 -3.25 -23.29 5.18
N GLU A 74 -4.22 -23.79 4.44
CA GLU A 74 -5.17 -22.99 3.64
C GLU A 74 -6.51 -22.93 4.36
N VAL A 75 -6.57 -22.13 5.45
CA VAL A 75 -7.75 -21.95 6.31
C VAL A 75 -8.17 -20.49 6.30
N VAL A 76 -9.48 -20.24 6.42
CA VAL A 76 -10.07 -18.90 6.52
C VAL A 76 -10.93 -18.84 7.78
N LEU A 77 -10.88 -17.74 8.53
CA LEU A 77 -11.62 -17.57 9.78
C LEU A 77 -12.86 -16.71 9.56
N ASP A 78 -14.01 -17.17 10.09
CA ASP A 78 -15.22 -16.37 10.19
C ASP A 78 -15.61 -16.22 11.67
N PRO A 79 -15.48 -15.03 12.27
CA PRO A 79 -15.89 -14.76 13.64
C PRO A 79 -17.41 -14.63 13.80
N ALA A 80 -18.21 -14.85 12.75
CA ALA A 80 -19.67 -14.73 12.73
C ALA A 80 -20.20 -13.41 13.32
N SER A 81 -19.45 -12.31 13.16
CA SER A 81 -19.81 -11.00 13.71
C SER A 81 -21.17 -10.54 13.19
N SER A 82 -22.11 -10.25 14.09
CA SER A 82 -23.52 -9.97 13.77
C SER A 82 -23.87 -8.49 13.65
N SER A 83 -22.94 -7.62 14.01
CA SER A 83 -23.07 -6.15 13.90
C SER A 83 -21.77 -5.51 13.48
N LEU A 84 -21.83 -4.26 12.97
CA LEU A 84 -20.64 -3.51 12.61
C LEU A 84 -19.70 -3.25 13.81
N GLY A 85 -20.28 -3.14 15.03
CA GLY A 85 -19.53 -3.03 16.28
C GLY A 85 -18.73 -4.30 16.55
N ASP A 86 -19.35 -5.48 16.39
CA ASP A 86 -18.70 -6.78 16.55
C ASP A 86 -17.60 -6.95 15.50
N VAL A 87 -17.86 -6.61 14.24
CA VAL A 87 -16.85 -6.64 13.17
C VAL A 87 -15.61 -5.83 13.55
N LEU A 88 -15.80 -4.59 14.02
CA LEU A 88 -14.71 -3.73 14.43
C LEU A 88 -13.91 -4.33 15.59
N HIS A 89 -14.60 -4.88 16.58
CA HIS A 89 -14.03 -5.52 17.75
C HIS A 89 -13.25 -6.78 17.36
N ASP A 90 -13.91 -7.72 16.72
CA ASP A 90 -13.38 -9.06 16.44
C ASP A 90 -12.18 -9.00 15.47
N GLN A 91 -12.32 -8.29 14.36
CA GLN A 91 -11.22 -8.10 13.41
C GLN A 91 -10.00 -7.43 14.06
N THR A 92 -10.25 -6.45 14.98
CA THR A 92 -9.16 -5.80 15.72
C THR A 92 -8.46 -6.78 16.66
N LEU A 93 -9.22 -7.59 17.40
CA LEU A 93 -8.64 -8.56 18.35
C LEU A 93 -7.92 -9.70 17.64
N ILE A 94 -8.50 -10.28 16.58
CA ILE A 94 -7.87 -11.30 15.75
C ILE A 94 -6.52 -10.79 15.25
N ARG A 95 -6.49 -9.60 14.63
CA ARG A 95 -5.25 -9.04 14.10
C ARG A 95 -4.20 -8.74 15.17
N ARG A 96 -4.63 -8.22 16.33
CA ARG A 96 -3.72 -7.99 17.46
C ARG A 96 -3.17 -9.28 18.04
N ALA A 97 -3.99 -10.33 18.15
CA ALA A 97 -3.54 -11.64 18.60
C ALA A 97 -2.53 -12.23 17.60
N ALA A 98 -2.85 -12.21 16.32
CA ALA A 98 -1.99 -12.74 15.26
C ALA A 98 -0.64 -12.00 15.18
N VAL A 99 -0.66 -10.66 15.10
CA VAL A 99 0.55 -9.87 14.80
C VAL A 99 1.35 -9.53 16.04
N LYS A 100 0.71 -9.04 17.14
CA LYS A 100 1.44 -8.64 18.36
C LYS A 100 1.80 -9.79 19.26
N LYS A 101 0.91 -10.79 19.38
CA LYS A 101 1.10 -11.94 20.27
C LYS A 101 1.59 -13.19 19.55
N THR A 102 1.74 -13.12 18.21
CA THR A 102 2.12 -14.27 17.37
C THR A 102 1.24 -15.51 17.60
N PHE A 103 -0.04 -15.28 17.95
CA PHE A 103 -0.99 -16.35 18.24
C PHE A 103 -1.50 -16.96 16.94
N ARG A 104 -0.89 -18.05 16.51
CA ARG A 104 -1.06 -18.65 15.18
C ARG A 104 -2.46 -19.18 14.91
N ALA A 105 -3.18 -19.64 15.94
CA ALA A 105 -4.55 -20.14 15.78
C ALA A 105 -5.52 -19.09 15.19
N LEU A 106 -5.27 -17.79 15.44
CA LEU A 106 -6.00 -16.68 14.84
C LEU A 106 -5.18 -15.97 13.73
N GLY A 107 -4.13 -16.60 13.23
CA GLY A 107 -3.22 -16.02 12.21
C GLY A 107 -3.63 -16.25 10.75
N PHE A 108 -4.76 -16.91 10.52
CA PHE A 108 -5.29 -17.11 9.18
C PHE A 108 -6.08 -15.88 8.68
N PRO A 109 -6.24 -15.70 7.35
CA PRO A 109 -7.08 -14.64 6.80
C PRO A 109 -8.53 -14.79 7.27
N THR A 110 -9.24 -13.66 7.38
CA THR A 110 -10.65 -13.64 7.76
C THR A 110 -11.56 -13.44 6.57
N ILE A 111 -12.79 -13.94 6.65
CA ILE A 111 -13.89 -13.68 5.73
C ILE A 111 -15.01 -12.93 6.45
N GLY A 112 -15.66 -12.00 5.75
CA GLY A 112 -16.78 -11.26 6.30
C GLY A 112 -17.89 -11.02 5.28
N PHE A 113 -19.12 -10.87 5.78
CA PHE A 113 -20.34 -10.78 5.02
C PHE A 113 -21.07 -9.46 5.31
N PRO A 114 -20.61 -8.32 4.80
CA PRO A 114 -21.35 -7.06 4.93
C PRO A 114 -22.75 -7.12 4.31
N CYS A 115 -22.96 -8.00 3.32
CA CYS A 115 -24.27 -8.25 2.73
C CYS A 115 -25.31 -8.83 3.71
N ASP A 116 -24.88 -9.51 4.78
CA ASP A 116 -25.77 -10.05 5.80
C ASP A 116 -26.13 -9.02 6.88
N LEU A 117 -25.45 -7.89 6.91
CA LEU A 117 -25.67 -6.84 7.91
C LEU A 117 -26.69 -5.77 7.45
N THR A 118 -27.03 -5.71 6.17
CA THR A 118 -27.97 -4.73 5.62
C THR A 118 -28.45 -5.10 4.21
N ASP A 119 -29.69 -4.75 3.91
CA ASP A 119 -30.27 -4.87 2.57
C ASP A 119 -29.99 -3.62 1.69
N ASP A 120 -29.55 -2.52 2.30
CA ASP A 120 -29.18 -1.28 1.56
C ASP A 120 -27.79 -1.45 0.93
N LYS A 121 -27.77 -1.43 -0.41
CA LYS A 121 -26.56 -1.64 -1.20
C LYS A 121 -25.46 -0.59 -1.00
N MET A 122 -25.82 0.65 -0.70
CA MET A 122 -24.85 1.70 -0.42
C MET A 122 -24.28 1.53 0.99
N LEU A 123 -25.14 1.22 1.96
CA LEU A 123 -24.72 0.93 3.32
C LEU A 123 -23.86 -0.33 3.40
N GLU A 124 -24.17 -1.35 2.58
CA GLU A 124 -23.33 -2.54 2.42
C GLU A 124 -21.89 -2.16 2.01
N ALA A 125 -21.73 -1.24 1.05
CA ALA A 125 -20.41 -0.76 0.64
C ALA A 125 -19.68 0.00 1.76
N VAL A 126 -20.41 0.78 2.56
CA VAL A 126 -19.85 1.44 3.75
C VAL A 126 -19.41 0.42 4.78
N TYR A 127 -20.23 -0.61 5.07
CA TYR A 127 -19.85 -1.69 5.99
C TYR A 127 -18.66 -2.49 5.45
N ALA A 128 -18.65 -2.83 4.17
CA ALA A 128 -17.53 -3.50 3.52
C ALA A 128 -16.21 -2.73 3.70
N SER A 129 -16.26 -1.39 3.70
CA SER A 129 -15.09 -0.56 3.94
C SER A 129 -14.45 -0.79 5.32
N VAL A 130 -15.25 -1.10 6.33
CA VAL A 130 -14.76 -1.44 7.68
C VAL A 130 -14.05 -2.78 7.67
N PHE A 131 -14.60 -3.81 6.99
CA PHE A 131 -13.92 -5.09 6.83
C PHE A 131 -12.57 -4.92 6.12
N VAL A 132 -12.54 -4.18 5.02
CA VAL A 132 -11.30 -3.88 4.29
C VAL A 132 -10.31 -3.15 5.21
N ALA A 133 -10.73 -2.07 5.87
CA ALA A 133 -9.86 -1.28 6.76
C ALA A 133 -9.36 -2.08 7.98
N LYS A 134 -10.04 -3.18 8.34
CA LYS A 134 -9.64 -4.11 9.40
C LYS A 134 -8.97 -5.38 8.89
N TYR A 135 -8.52 -5.37 7.64
CA TYR A 135 -7.69 -6.40 7.03
C TYR A 135 -8.40 -7.74 6.80
N ALA A 136 -9.70 -7.76 6.59
CA ALA A 136 -10.38 -8.96 6.14
C ALA A 136 -9.76 -9.45 4.80
N GLY A 137 -9.47 -10.73 4.72
CA GLY A 137 -8.90 -11.34 3.52
C GLY A 137 -9.94 -11.54 2.42
N PHE A 138 -11.19 -11.78 2.83
CA PHE A 138 -12.34 -11.97 1.94
C PHE A 138 -13.51 -11.10 2.41
N VAL A 139 -14.12 -10.38 1.47
CA VAL A 139 -15.31 -9.55 1.73
C VAL A 139 -16.38 -9.94 0.72
N ILE A 140 -17.48 -10.51 1.20
CA ILE A 140 -18.58 -11.03 0.39
C ILE A 140 -19.63 -9.95 0.21
N LEU A 141 -19.82 -9.54 -1.02
CA LEU A 141 -20.82 -8.55 -1.42
C LEU A 141 -21.99 -9.23 -2.11
N SER A 142 -23.18 -8.65 -1.99
CA SER A 142 -24.39 -9.13 -2.65
C SER A 142 -24.35 -8.98 -4.17
N ASP A 143 -23.57 -8.04 -4.69
CA ASP A 143 -23.27 -7.86 -6.10
C ASP A 143 -21.93 -7.14 -6.34
N LEU A 144 -21.53 -6.98 -7.62
CA LEU A 144 -20.26 -6.34 -8.04
C LEU A 144 -20.53 -5.07 -8.86
N ASP A 145 -21.29 -4.12 -8.31
CA ASP A 145 -21.44 -2.81 -8.95
C ASP A 145 -20.11 -2.04 -8.91
N PRO A 146 -19.55 -1.65 -10.06
CA PRO A 146 -18.28 -0.94 -10.14
C PRO A 146 -18.22 0.35 -9.31
N ALA A 147 -19.34 1.08 -9.20
CA ALA A 147 -19.41 2.34 -8.45
C ALA A 147 -19.21 2.11 -6.94
N ARG A 148 -19.60 0.94 -6.41
CA ARG A 148 -19.46 0.56 -5.00
C ARG A 148 -18.18 -0.22 -4.73
N VAL A 149 -17.70 -0.99 -5.70
CA VAL A 149 -16.48 -1.79 -5.57
C VAL A 149 -15.21 -0.94 -5.70
N LEU A 150 -15.20 0.06 -6.60
CA LEU A 150 -14.02 0.90 -6.84
C LEU A 150 -13.47 1.60 -5.58
N PRO A 151 -14.29 2.24 -4.73
CA PRO A 151 -13.81 2.81 -3.47
C PRO A 151 -13.18 1.77 -2.52
N LEU A 152 -13.71 0.53 -2.49
CA LEU A 152 -13.16 -0.55 -1.67
C LEU A 152 -11.80 -1.01 -2.17
N LEU A 153 -11.64 -1.13 -3.49
CA LEU A 153 -10.33 -1.45 -4.11
C LEU A 153 -9.31 -0.36 -3.84
N TYR A 154 -9.70 0.90 -3.97
CA TYR A 154 -8.84 2.04 -3.64
C TYR A 154 -8.43 2.01 -2.16
N LEU A 155 -9.38 1.80 -1.24
CA LEU A 155 -9.12 1.65 0.17
C LEU A 155 -8.14 0.51 0.44
N SER A 156 -8.35 -0.65 -0.17
CA SER A 156 -7.50 -1.84 0.04
C SER A 156 -6.04 -1.62 -0.32
N GLN A 157 -5.76 -0.75 -1.29
CA GLN A 157 -4.39 -0.39 -1.67
C GLN A 157 -3.71 0.56 -0.67
N ASN A 158 -4.50 1.27 0.14
CA ASN A 158 -3.99 2.29 1.07
C ASN A 158 -3.89 1.81 2.53
N ILE A 159 -4.59 0.75 2.95
CA ILE A 159 -4.58 0.28 4.35
C ILE A 159 -3.23 -0.27 4.82
N TYR A 160 -2.34 -0.61 3.91
CA TYR A 160 -0.98 -1.10 4.23
C TYR A 160 0.04 0.02 4.28
N THR A 161 -0.33 1.27 3.95
CA THR A 161 0.53 2.42 4.11
C THR A 161 0.52 2.86 5.58
N ASP A 162 1.71 3.10 6.14
CA ASP A 162 1.82 3.72 7.46
C ASP A 162 1.42 5.19 7.34
N PRO A 163 0.36 5.66 8.03
CA PRO A 163 -0.03 7.07 7.98
C PRO A 163 1.03 8.00 8.58
N GLN A 164 1.97 7.47 9.37
CA GLN A 164 3.12 8.20 9.89
C GLN A 164 4.32 8.18 8.93
N ARG A 165 4.29 7.32 7.91
CA ARG A 165 5.29 7.25 6.85
C ARG A 165 4.61 7.50 5.52
N PRO A 166 4.66 8.71 4.99
CA PRO A 166 4.15 9.02 3.66
C PRO A 166 4.75 8.09 2.61
N MET A 167 4.01 7.81 1.54
CA MET A 167 4.58 7.07 0.39
C MET A 167 5.83 7.81 -0.11
N GLN A 168 6.89 7.06 -0.32
CA GLN A 168 8.22 7.58 -0.64
C GLN A 168 8.73 6.98 -1.93
N MET A 169 9.49 7.79 -2.65
CA MET A 169 10.36 7.31 -3.72
C MET A 169 11.73 6.94 -3.16
N ASP A 170 12.42 6.05 -3.82
CA ASP A 170 13.81 5.77 -3.46
C ASP A 170 14.69 6.98 -3.75
N GLN A 171 15.67 7.21 -2.87
CA GLN A 171 16.68 8.24 -3.11
C GLN A 171 17.49 7.92 -4.35
N GLY A 172 17.73 8.92 -5.22
CA GLY A 172 18.51 8.70 -6.43
C GLY A 172 18.45 9.83 -7.44
N VAL A 173 19.02 9.57 -8.61
CA VAL A 173 19.03 10.48 -9.76
C VAL A 173 18.17 9.89 -10.87
N TYR A 174 17.08 10.54 -11.19
CA TYR A 174 16.06 10.11 -12.13
C TYR A 174 16.20 10.89 -13.44
N PRO A 175 16.45 10.22 -14.58
CA PRO A 175 16.47 10.88 -15.89
C PRO A 175 15.02 11.12 -16.37
N ILE A 176 14.74 12.32 -16.87
CA ILE A 176 13.45 12.68 -17.48
C ILE A 176 13.70 13.29 -18.85
N ASN A 177 12.96 12.85 -19.87
CA ASN A 177 13.10 13.29 -21.27
C ASN A 177 14.51 13.07 -21.86
N ASP A 178 15.21 12.01 -21.47
CA ASP A 178 16.54 11.61 -21.98
C ASP A 178 17.63 12.68 -21.80
N PRO A 179 18.00 13.03 -20.54
CA PRO A 179 18.93 14.12 -20.26
C PRO A 179 20.38 13.79 -20.61
N GLY A 180 21.07 14.80 -21.09
CA GLY A 180 22.51 14.81 -21.39
C GLY A 180 23.33 15.68 -20.42
N PRO A 181 24.62 15.90 -20.76
CA PRO A 181 25.55 16.66 -19.91
C PRO A 181 25.16 18.12 -19.66
N ASP A 182 24.44 18.74 -20.59
CA ASP A 182 24.02 20.15 -20.51
C ASP A 182 22.59 20.30 -19.94
N SER A 183 21.99 19.22 -19.46
CA SER A 183 20.61 19.23 -18.95
C SER A 183 20.56 19.72 -17.50
N PRO A 184 19.55 20.52 -17.10
CA PRO A 184 19.41 21.02 -15.74
C PRO A 184 19.35 19.93 -14.69
N ILE A 185 19.95 20.21 -13.53
CA ILE A 185 19.86 19.36 -12.33
C ILE A 185 18.82 19.99 -11.40
N LEU A 186 17.73 19.29 -11.16
CA LEU A 186 16.74 19.70 -10.16
C LEU A 186 16.90 18.82 -8.92
N VAL A 187 16.77 19.38 -7.72
CA VAL A 187 16.75 18.61 -6.47
C VAL A 187 15.42 18.80 -5.76
N THR A 188 14.85 17.71 -5.23
CA THR A 188 13.63 17.75 -4.42
C THR A 188 13.60 16.57 -3.44
N THR A 189 12.50 16.43 -2.70
CA THR A 189 12.32 15.43 -1.65
C THR A 189 11.72 14.14 -2.19
N ASN A 190 11.89 13.05 -1.43
CA ASN A 190 11.35 11.72 -1.77
C ASN A 190 9.87 11.52 -1.45
N PHE A 191 9.13 12.55 -1.06
CA PHE A 191 7.68 12.44 -0.92
C PHE A 191 7.05 12.10 -2.29
N SER A 192 6.32 10.99 -2.39
CA SER A 192 5.81 10.49 -3.67
C SER A 192 4.96 11.53 -4.41
N LEU A 193 4.09 12.27 -3.70
CA LEU A 193 3.28 13.32 -4.33
C LEU A 193 4.17 14.44 -4.92
N THR A 194 5.21 14.86 -4.21
CA THR A 194 6.18 15.85 -4.72
C THR A 194 6.88 15.32 -5.97
N TYR A 195 7.36 14.06 -5.92
CA TYR A 195 8.01 13.44 -7.07
C TYR A 195 7.09 13.39 -8.29
N PHE A 196 5.89 12.82 -8.16
CA PHE A 196 4.99 12.70 -9.31
C PHE A 196 4.54 14.05 -9.87
N THR A 197 4.31 15.03 -9.00
CA THR A 197 3.97 16.39 -9.46
C THR A 197 5.12 17.03 -10.22
N VAL A 198 6.34 17.00 -9.66
CA VAL A 198 7.52 17.61 -10.29
C VAL A 198 7.90 16.86 -11.57
N SER A 199 7.96 15.52 -11.55
CA SER A 199 8.33 14.72 -12.72
C SER A 199 7.35 14.91 -13.87
N SER A 200 6.04 14.94 -13.59
CA SER A 200 5.03 15.18 -14.63
C SER A 200 5.16 16.55 -15.28
N GLU A 201 5.48 17.60 -14.52
CA GLU A 201 5.69 18.93 -15.07
C GLU A 201 7.01 19.03 -15.87
N VAL A 202 8.07 18.34 -15.43
CA VAL A 202 9.30 18.21 -16.20
C VAL A 202 9.05 17.46 -17.50
N GLU A 203 8.31 16.34 -17.47
CA GLU A 203 7.92 15.58 -18.67
C GLU A 203 7.11 16.45 -19.65
N ALA A 204 6.14 17.22 -19.14
CA ALA A 204 5.30 18.12 -19.92
C ALA A 204 6.09 19.27 -20.55
N SER A 205 7.22 19.70 -19.96
CA SER A 205 8.09 20.72 -20.52
C SER A 205 8.74 20.32 -21.85
N LYS A 206 8.96 18.99 -22.05
CA LYS A 206 9.76 18.37 -23.11
C LYS A 206 11.26 18.74 -23.05
N VAL A 207 11.70 19.37 -21.97
CA VAL A 207 13.12 19.67 -21.74
C VAL A 207 13.75 18.51 -20.99
N PRO A 208 14.87 17.94 -21.47
CA PRO A 208 15.62 16.93 -20.73
C PRO A 208 16.12 17.47 -19.40
N ALA A 209 15.97 16.71 -18.30
CA ALA A 209 16.43 17.13 -16.98
C ALA A 209 16.80 15.95 -16.07
N TRP A 210 17.76 16.18 -15.19
CA TRP A 210 18.12 15.30 -14.10
C TRP A 210 17.34 15.68 -12.84
N LEU A 211 16.51 14.75 -12.31
CA LEU A 211 15.77 14.97 -11.07
C LEU A 211 16.43 14.18 -9.93
N CYS A 212 17.10 14.91 -9.03
CA CYS A 212 17.73 14.36 -7.84
C CYS A 212 16.74 14.29 -6.70
N ILE A 213 16.42 13.08 -6.23
CA ILE A 213 15.48 12.80 -5.16
C ILE A 213 16.24 12.48 -3.88
N MET A 214 16.08 13.32 -2.87
CA MET A 214 16.74 13.17 -1.58
C MET A 214 15.80 12.52 -0.56
N ASP A 215 16.30 11.54 0.19
CA ASP A 215 15.55 10.93 1.28
C ASP A 215 15.43 11.90 2.47
N VAL A 216 14.18 12.26 2.77
CA VAL A 216 13.80 13.10 3.90
C VAL A 216 12.61 12.45 4.66
N GLU A 217 12.57 11.12 4.66
CA GLU A 217 11.49 10.32 5.27
C GLU A 217 10.10 10.63 4.66
N GLY A 218 10.04 10.91 3.36
CA GLY A 218 8.79 11.16 2.66
C GLY A 218 8.10 12.48 2.99
N GLN A 219 8.83 13.47 3.50
CA GLN A 219 8.27 14.78 3.81
C GLN A 219 8.28 15.70 2.56
N SER A 220 7.29 16.59 2.47
CA SER A 220 7.30 17.64 1.44
C SER A 220 8.43 18.65 1.68
N VAL A 221 8.80 19.43 0.64
CA VAL A 221 9.92 20.36 0.70
C VAL A 221 9.89 21.27 1.92
N LEU A 222 8.79 21.98 2.17
CA LEU A 222 8.67 22.89 3.33
C LEU A 222 8.68 22.17 4.66
N THR A 223 8.02 21.01 4.74
CA THR A 223 7.98 20.20 5.97
C THR A 223 9.38 19.66 6.30
N ALA A 224 10.09 19.15 5.29
CA ALA A 224 11.44 18.64 5.44
C ALA A 224 12.45 19.74 5.80
N TRP A 225 12.30 20.93 5.19
CA TRP A 225 13.10 22.08 5.56
C TRP A 225 12.85 22.52 7.01
N ALA A 226 11.59 22.66 7.42
CA ALA A 226 11.24 23.01 8.80
C ALA A 226 11.71 21.97 9.82
N ALA A 227 11.80 20.70 9.41
CA ALA A 227 12.33 19.60 10.24
C ALA A 227 13.89 19.51 10.20
N GLY A 228 14.58 20.39 9.49
CA GLY A 228 16.04 20.37 9.36
C GLY A 228 16.60 19.24 8.51
N LYS A 229 15.75 18.61 7.67
CA LYS A 229 16.15 17.47 6.81
C LYS A 229 16.48 17.86 5.39
N PHE A 230 15.84 18.91 4.85
CA PHE A 230 16.10 19.46 3.53
C PHE A 230 16.81 20.81 3.65
N VAL A 231 18.06 20.76 4.09
CA VAL A 231 18.93 21.90 4.39
C VAL A 231 20.26 21.75 3.66
N ALA A 232 21.07 22.81 3.58
CA ALA A 232 22.34 22.84 2.85
C ALA A 232 23.28 21.70 3.24
N ASP A 233 23.52 21.49 4.53
CA ASP A 233 24.37 20.43 5.11
C ASP A 233 23.98 19.01 4.69
N ALA A 234 22.71 18.80 4.35
CA ALA A 234 22.20 17.50 3.94
C ALA A 234 22.15 17.35 2.41
N ILE A 235 21.81 18.42 1.68
CA ILE A 235 21.70 18.43 0.22
C ILE A 235 23.08 18.33 -0.43
N ALA A 236 24.08 19.07 0.04
CA ALA A 236 25.41 19.08 -0.56
C ALA A 236 26.10 17.71 -0.54
N PRO A 237 26.17 16.97 0.60
CA PRO A 237 26.72 15.61 0.60
C PRO A 237 25.93 14.62 -0.26
N PHE A 238 24.61 14.77 -0.35
CA PHE A 238 23.78 13.95 -1.21
C PHE A 238 24.15 14.17 -2.68
N LEU A 239 24.20 15.40 -3.16
CA LEU A 239 24.55 15.71 -4.55
C LEU A 239 25.95 15.20 -4.91
N LYS A 240 26.96 15.44 -4.04
CA LYS A 240 28.34 14.97 -4.24
C LYS A 240 28.46 13.43 -4.30
N LYS A 241 27.60 12.71 -3.57
CA LYS A 241 27.61 11.24 -3.56
C LYS A 241 26.71 10.61 -4.63
N SER A 242 25.82 11.37 -5.24
CA SER A 242 24.81 10.85 -6.17
C SER A 242 25.35 10.44 -7.54
N GLY A 243 26.58 10.85 -7.87
CA GLY A 243 27.18 10.66 -9.20
C GLY A 243 26.63 11.62 -10.26
N ILE A 244 25.89 12.67 -9.85
CA ILE A 244 25.33 13.65 -10.79
C ILE A 244 26.41 14.51 -11.45
N GLU A 245 27.54 14.74 -10.80
CA GLU A 245 28.68 15.50 -11.35
C GLU A 245 29.24 14.86 -12.63
N GLU A 246 29.24 13.52 -12.70
CA GLU A 246 29.70 12.79 -13.88
C GLU A 246 28.72 12.91 -15.05
N LYS A 247 27.42 13.04 -14.72
CA LYS A 247 26.33 13.11 -15.69
C LYS A 247 26.10 14.54 -16.22
N ALA A 248 26.29 15.56 -15.36
CA ALA A 248 26.10 16.96 -15.68
C ALA A 248 27.30 17.81 -15.15
N PRO A 249 28.39 17.87 -15.90
CA PRO A 249 29.64 18.52 -15.47
C PRO A 249 29.55 20.02 -15.20
N HIS A 250 28.51 20.69 -15.70
CA HIS A 250 28.26 22.11 -15.44
C HIS A 250 27.95 22.43 -13.97
N ARG A 251 27.50 21.41 -13.17
CA ARG A 251 27.24 21.51 -11.72
C ARG A 251 26.30 22.64 -11.31
N LYS A 252 25.34 23.01 -12.15
CA LYS A 252 24.31 24.00 -11.84
C LYS A 252 23.10 23.25 -11.31
N VAL A 253 22.77 23.42 -10.02
CA VAL A 253 21.65 22.77 -9.37
C VAL A 253 20.51 23.75 -9.09
N VAL A 254 19.29 23.34 -9.41
CA VAL A 254 18.07 24.12 -9.19
C VAL A 254 17.39 23.59 -7.95
N ILE A 255 17.23 24.44 -6.93
CA ILE A 255 16.46 24.14 -5.71
C ILE A 255 15.03 24.65 -5.82
N PRO A 256 14.05 24.06 -5.10
CA PRO A 256 12.67 24.56 -5.07
C PRO A 256 12.60 26.01 -4.55
N GLY A 257 11.84 26.86 -5.22
CA GLY A 257 11.70 28.26 -4.86
C GLY A 257 11.15 28.53 -3.46
N TYR A 258 10.46 27.54 -2.86
CA TYR A 258 10.01 27.63 -1.46
C TYR A 258 11.13 27.62 -0.43
N VAL A 259 12.30 27.12 -0.78
CA VAL A 259 13.49 27.07 0.10
C VAL A 259 14.62 27.96 -0.42
N ALA A 260 14.30 29.02 -1.14
CA ALA A 260 15.25 29.98 -1.69
C ALA A 260 16.26 30.51 -0.65
N GLN A 261 15.86 30.60 0.62
CA GLN A 261 16.71 31.10 1.72
C GLN A 261 17.96 30.25 2.01
N ILE A 262 17.95 28.95 1.59
CA ILE A 262 19.13 28.09 1.80
C ILE A 262 20.16 28.22 0.66
N SER A 263 19.91 28.99 -0.39
CA SER A 263 20.74 29.01 -1.60
C SER A 263 22.17 29.40 -1.33
N GLY A 264 22.42 30.46 -0.53
CA GLY A 264 23.76 30.90 -0.20
C GLY A 264 24.55 29.91 0.64
N GLU A 265 23.92 29.34 1.67
CA GLU A 265 24.51 28.29 2.51
C GLU A 265 24.80 27.02 1.70
N LEU A 266 23.90 26.64 0.79
CA LEU A 266 24.13 25.49 -0.08
C LEU A 266 25.26 25.71 -1.07
N ASP A 267 25.41 26.92 -1.58
CA ASP A 267 26.51 27.30 -2.48
C ASP A 267 27.87 27.19 -1.76
N GLU A 268 27.95 27.66 -0.50
CA GLU A 268 29.14 27.52 0.34
C GLU A 268 29.45 26.03 0.64
N GLU A 269 28.43 25.21 1.00
CA GLU A 269 28.60 23.79 1.30
C GLU A 269 28.98 22.93 0.07
N LEU A 270 28.50 23.29 -1.10
CA LEU A 270 28.86 22.61 -2.34
C LEU A 270 30.29 22.98 -2.76
N GLY A 271 30.68 24.25 -2.55
CA GLY A 271 32.02 24.77 -2.84
C GLY A 271 32.30 25.01 -4.32
N ASP A 272 33.57 25.23 -4.62
CA ASP A 272 34.00 25.64 -5.94
C ASP A 272 33.53 24.74 -7.09
N GLY A 273 33.01 25.39 -8.12
CA GLY A 273 32.55 24.73 -9.35
C GLY A 273 31.07 24.34 -9.35
N TRP A 274 30.34 24.55 -8.26
CA TRP A 274 28.88 24.44 -8.22
C TRP A 274 28.23 25.84 -8.34
N GLU A 275 27.02 25.88 -8.85
CA GLU A 275 26.17 27.07 -8.91
C GLU A 275 24.77 26.69 -8.45
N VAL A 276 24.26 27.34 -7.41
CA VAL A 276 22.92 27.11 -6.89
C VAL A 276 21.94 28.11 -7.49
N GLN A 277 20.97 27.62 -8.23
CA GLN A 277 19.90 28.39 -8.82
C GLN A 277 18.59 28.20 -8.08
N VAL A 278 17.89 29.28 -7.85
CA VAL A 278 16.54 29.21 -7.24
C VAL A 278 15.51 29.02 -8.34
N GLY A 279 14.82 27.90 -8.29
CA GLY A 279 13.72 27.56 -9.20
C GLY A 279 12.39 28.23 -8.83
N VAL A 280 11.35 27.72 -9.44
CA VAL A 280 9.98 28.20 -9.21
C VAL A 280 9.41 27.68 -7.89
N ARG A 281 8.38 28.37 -7.36
CA ARG A 281 7.65 27.92 -6.17
C ARG A 281 6.62 26.86 -6.53
N GLU A 282 5.84 27.09 -7.58
CA GLU A 282 4.77 26.19 -8.00
C GLU A 282 5.25 25.25 -9.10
N ALA A 283 4.93 23.98 -8.98
CA ALA A 283 5.35 22.98 -9.97
C ALA A 283 4.82 23.26 -11.38
N ALA A 284 3.63 23.84 -11.49
CA ALA A 284 3.02 24.25 -12.77
C ALA A 284 3.85 25.26 -13.56
N ASP A 285 4.77 25.98 -12.91
CA ASP A 285 5.67 26.94 -13.57
C ASP A 285 6.99 26.29 -14.06
N ILE A 286 7.27 25.04 -13.69
CA ILE A 286 8.47 24.29 -14.10
C ILE A 286 8.63 24.27 -15.63
N PRO A 287 7.59 23.97 -16.44
CA PRO A 287 7.76 23.92 -17.90
C PRO A 287 8.22 25.24 -18.51
N LYS A 288 7.74 26.36 -17.98
CA LYS A 288 8.15 27.69 -18.43
C LYS A 288 9.59 27.98 -18.01
N PHE A 289 9.96 27.67 -16.79
CA PHE A 289 11.29 27.83 -16.23
C PHE A 289 12.33 27.04 -17.04
N LEU A 290 12.08 25.74 -17.25
CA LEU A 290 13.02 24.86 -17.96
C LEU A 290 13.24 25.26 -19.41
N ARG A 291 12.23 25.78 -20.12
CA ARG A 291 12.41 26.26 -21.50
C ARG A 291 13.30 27.50 -21.62
N GLN A 292 13.51 28.21 -20.52
CA GLN A 292 14.37 29.42 -20.46
C GLN A 292 15.71 29.11 -19.82
N TRP A 293 15.88 27.93 -19.25
CA TRP A 293 17.11 27.54 -18.57
C TRP A 293 18.24 27.25 -19.55
N SER A 294 19.48 27.60 -19.17
CA SER A 294 20.69 27.35 -19.95
C SER A 294 21.84 26.94 -19.05
N ALA A 295 22.65 26.01 -19.51
CA ALA A 295 23.88 25.60 -18.84
C ALA A 295 25.00 26.64 -18.96
N ASN A 296 24.91 27.60 -19.92
CA ASN A 296 25.88 28.65 -20.19
C ASN A 296 25.65 29.89 -19.33
#